data_789e8f6e2b6742b7bbae77898b7ab5ad
#
_entry.id   789e8f6e2b6742b7bbae77898b7ab5ad
#
_cell.length_a   1.000
_cell.length_b   1.000
_cell.length_c   1.000
_cell.angle_alpha   90.00
_cell.angle_beta   90.00
_cell.angle_gamma   90.00
#
_symmetry.space_group_name_H-M   'P 1'
#
loop_
_entity.id
_entity.type
_entity.pdbx_description
1 polymer ?
#
loop_
_entity_poly.entity_id
_entity_poly.type
_entity_poly.pdbx_seq_one_letter_code
_entity_poly.pdbx_strand_id
1 'polypeptide(L)'
;MKAKYLFLAISFSLVSSCNYLDFDETSGLRTKEDIYRYFDNTKSMLTHIYSYMPQDFGSLDGAMRDCASDDAEYAYIGAAVQDFNNGNWSSLNTHDNAWGLYNAIRAANGFLVEIENVDFSDYQYNGSYKQWMDQLKYFPYEARVLRAFYFFELARRYGDIAMPLTVLGMDEANTVTKTKFDDVIEFITNECDACAPELPETYHNVLGSETGRVTKGFAMALKSKA
;
A
#
# COMPACT_ATOMS: atom_id res chain seq x y z
N MET A 1 62.28 -17.62 0.72
CA MET A 1 61.63 -16.43 0.08
C MET A 1 60.37 -16.75 -0.72
N LYS A 2 60.23 -17.89 -1.37
CA LYS A 2 59.07 -18.24 -2.22
C LYS A 2 57.72 -18.41 -1.46
N ALA A 3 57.74 -18.88 -0.21
CA ALA A 3 56.52 -19.09 0.57
C ALA A 3 55.84 -17.78 1.03
N LYS A 4 56.59 -16.71 1.30
CA LYS A 4 56.02 -15.38 1.69
C LYS A 4 55.24 -14.73 0.56
N TYR A 5 55.66 -14.90 -0.68
CA TYR A 5 54.95 -14.33 -1.84
C TYR A 5 53.69 -15.14 -2.21
N LEU A 6 53.69 -16.45 -1.90
CA LEU A 6 52.50 -17.26 -2.09
C LEU A 6 51.39 -16.89 -1.09
N PHE A 7 51.72 -16.59 0.15
CA PHE A 7 50.76 -16.11 1.15
C PHE A 7 50.22 -14.71 0.80
N LEU A 8 51.04 -13.81 0.26
CA LEU A 8 50.65 -12.49 -0.15
C LEU A 8 49.69 -12.53 -1.37
N ALA A 9 49.94 -13.46 -2.32
CA ALA A 9 49.09 -13.65 -3.49
C ALA A 9 47.70 -14.22 -3.14
N ILE A 10 47.64 -15.14 -2.17
CA ILE A 10 46.40 -15.74 -1.67
C ILE A 10 45.58 -14.70 -0.87
N SER A 11 46.25 -13.80 -0.10
CA SER A 11 45.58 -12.74 0.64
C SER A 11 44.99 -11.67 -0.28
N PHE A 12 45.55 -11.41 -1.48
CA PHE A 12 45.06 -10.44 -2.43
C PHE A 12 43.87 -10.94 -3.24
N SER A 13 43.70 -12.26 -3.42
CA SER A 13 42.56 -12.86 -4.13
C SER A 13 41.28 -12.95 -3.27
N LEU A 14 41.35 -12.69 -1.97
CA LEU A 14 40.17 -12.72 -1.08
C LEU A 14 39.46 -11.37 -0.98
N VAL A 15 40.02 -10.30 -1.57
CA VAL A 15 39.41 -8.93 -1.48
C VAL A 15 38.54 -8.62 -2.71
N SER A 16 38.51 -9.47 -3.74
CA SER A 16 37.73 -9.23 -4.97
C SER A 16 36.32 -9.85 -4.95
N SER A 17 35.87 -10.35 -3.79
CA SER A 17 34.55 -11.02 -3.65
C SER A 17 33.38 -10.07 -3.30
N CYS A 18 33.59 -8.76 -3.29
CA CYS A 18 32.55 -7.83 -2.86
C CYS A 18 31.44 -7.60 -3.86
N ASN A 19 31.63 -7.95 -5.14
CA ASN A 19 30.61 -7.70 -6.18
C ASN A 19 29.59 -8.83 -6.33
N TYR A 20 29.69 -9.92 -5.57
CA TYR A 20 28.74 -11.03 -5.65
C TYR A 20 27.36 -10.65 -5.09
N LEU A 21 27.29 -9.64 -4.23
CA LEU A 21 26.03 -9.13 -3.65
C LEU A 21 25.51 -7.89 -4.39
N ASP A 22 26.24 -7.40 -5.39
CA ASP A 22 25.75 -6.31 -6.23
C ASP A 22 24.58 -6.81 -7.09
N PHE A 23 23.61 -5.96 -7.25
CA PHE A 23 22.45 -6.23 -8.09
C PHE A 23 22.92 -6.54 -9.53
N ASP A 24 22.58 -7.73 -10.01
CA ASP A 24 22.83 -8.15 -11.38
C ASP A 24 21.54 -8.09 -12.18
N GLU A 25 21.48 -7.26 -13.20
CA GLU A 25 20.35 -7.13 -14.12
C GLU A 25 19.96 -8.46 -14.77
N THR A 26 20.92 -9.38 -14.91
CA THR A 26 20.68 -10.73 -15.43
C THR A 26 19.90 -11.64 -14.46
N SER A 27 19.84 -11.27 -13.18
CA SER A 27 19.11 -12.03 -12.15
C SER A 27 17.59 -11.91 -12.26
N GLY A 28 17.06 -11.06 -13.15
CA GLY A 28 15.64 -10.77 -13.31
C GLY A 28 15.05 -9.88 -12.21
N LEU A 29 15.85 -9.44 -11.24
CA LEU A 29 15.46 -8.43 -10.27
C LEU A 29 15.47 -7.05 -10.96
N ARG A 30 14.49 -6.21 -10.64
CA ARG A 30 14.38 -4.85 -11.20
C ARG A 30 14.71 -3.84 -10.11
N THR A 31 15.46 -2.81 -10.46
CA THR A 31 15.64 -1.64 -9.59
C THR A 31 14.34 -0.83 -9.52
N LYS A 32 14.25 0.10 -8.58
CA LYS A 32 13.11 1.02 -8.53
C LYS A 32 13.07 1.88 -9.80
N GLU A 33 14.22 2.35 -10.26
CA GLU A 33 14.36 3.12 -11.49
C GLU A 33 13.83 2.35 -12.70
N ASP A 34 14.12 1.06 -12.80
CA ASP A 34 13.59 0.21 -13.89
C ASP A 34 12.07 0.04 -13.83
N ILE A 35 11.50 0.00 -12.62
CA ILE A 35 10.05 -0.10 -12.44
C ILE A 35 9.39 1.20 -12.90
N TYR A 36 9.83 2.34 -12.38
CA TYR A 36 9.20 3.64 -12.64
C TYR A 36 9.55 4.25 -13.99
N ARG A 37 10.46 3.63 -14.74
CA ARG A 37 10.78 4.00 -16.13
C ARG A 37 9.64 3.70 -17.10
N TYR A 38 8.76 2.75 -16.80
CA TYR A 38 7.67 2.32 -17.67
C TYR A 38 6.32 2.63 -17.05
N PHE A 39 5.40 3.20 -17.84
CA PHE A 39 4.06 3.58 -17.38
C PHE A 39 3.29 2.41 -16.78
N ASP A 40 3.28 1.26 -17.45
CA ASP A 40 2.51 0.08 -16.99
C ASP A 40 3.04 -0.48 -15.67
N ASN A 41 4.36 -0.41 -15.46
CA ASN A 41 4.96 -0.81 -14.19
C ASN A 41 4.60 0.18 -13.09
N THR A 42 4.68 1.49 -13.37
CA THR A 42 4.26 2.55 -12.42
C THR A 42 2.79 2.39 -12.04
N LYS A 43 1.92 2.13 -13.02
CA LYS A 43 0.51 1.84 -12.78
C LYS A 43 0.31 0.57 -11.95
N SER A 44 1.13 -0.46 -12.18
CA SER A 44 1.09 -1.70 -11.40
C SER A 44 1.45 -1.47 -9.94
N MET A 45 2.37 -0.53 -9.64
CA MET A 45 2.69 -0.14 -8.25
C MET A 45 1.50 0.53 -7.56
N LEU A 46 0.75 1.38 -8.26
CA LEU A 46 -0.50 1.92 -7.74
C LEU A 46 -1.54 0.80 -7.52
N THR A 47 -1.70 -0.10 -8.49
CA THR A 47 -2.63 -1.24 -8.39
C THR A 47 -2.27 -2.14 -7.20
N HIS A 48 -0.99 -2.31 -6.90
CA HIS A 48 -0.55 -3.03 -5.71
C HIS A 48 -1.08 -2.38 -4.41
N ILE A 49 -1.15 -1.04 -4.33
CA ILE A 49 -1.77 -0.37 -3.17
C ILE A 49 -3.26 -0.74 -3.08
N TYR A 50 -3.98 -0.77 -4.18
CA TYR A 50 -5.39 -1.21 -4.21
C TYR A 50 -5.59 -2.65 -3.75
N SER A 51 -4.62 -3.55 -3.98
CA SER A 51 -4.75 -4.96 -3.64
C SER A 51 -4.90 -5.24 -2.14
N TYR A 52 -4.57 -4.26 -1.30
CA TYR A 52 -4.77 -4.33 0.15
C TYR A 52 -6.18 -3.94 0.63
N MET A 53 -7.06 -3.49 -0.28
CA MET A 53 -8.42 -3.12 0.12
C MET A 53 -9.15 -4.32 0.72
N PRO A 54 -9.71 -4.17 1.95
CA PRO A 54 -10.46 -5.23 2.58
C PRO A 54 -11.63 -5.67 1.70
N GLN A 55 -11.84 -6.98 1.63
CA GLN A 55 -13.00 -7.59 0.99
C GLN A 55 -13.87 -8.22 2.08
N ASP A 56 -15.18 -8.02 2.02
CA ASP A 56 -16.09 -8.60 3.00
C ASP A 56 -16.58 -10.01 2.64
N PHE A 57 -16.35 -10.44 1.40
CA PHE A 57 -16.69 -11.80 0.97
C PHE A 57 -15.69 -12.82 1.51
N GLY A 58 -16.16 -13.67 2.43
CA GLY A 58 -15.34 -14.74 2.97
C GLY A 58 -14.18 -14.31 3.87
N SER A 59 -14.15 -13.07 4.32
CA SER A 59 -13.03 -12.50 5.07
C SER A 59 -12.88 -13.05 6.50
N LEU A 60 -13.96 -13.56 7.07
CA LEU A 60 -14.00 -14.15 8.40
C LEU A 60 -14.21 -15.67 8.30
N ASP A 61 -13.15 -16.40 8.01
CA ASP A 61 -13.15 -17.87 7.87
C ASP A 61 -14.20 -18.39 6.88
N GLY A 62 -14.27 -17.76 5.71
CA GLY A 62 -15.23 -18.10 4.66
C GLY A 62 -16.59 -17.41 4.79
N ALA A 63 -16.87 -16.74 5.90
CA ALA A 63 -18.12 -16.05 6.13
C ALA A 63 -18.07 -14.58 5.71
N MET A 64 -19.24 -14.03 5.42
CA MET A 64 -19.43 -12.58 5.28
C MET A 64 -19.38 -11.89 6.64
N ARG A 65 -18.98 -10.62 6.67
CA ARG A 65 -18.93 -9.83 7.90
C ARG A 65 -20.29 -9.67 8.58
N ASP A 66 -21.38 -9.64 7.83
CA ASP A 66 -22.75 -9.55 8.37
C ASP A 66 -23.07 -10.71 9.31
N CYS A 67 -22.42 -11.86 9.15
CA CYS A 67 -22.56 -12.99 10.06
C CYS A 67 -21.91 -12.77 11.45
N ALA A 68 -21.18 -11.67 11.65
CA ALA A 68 -20.68 -11.23 12.96
C ALA A 68 -21.65 -10.25 13.67
N SER A 69 -22.83 -10.02 13.09
CA SER A 69 -23.90 -9.17 13.63
C SER A 69 -25.17 -9.98 13.89
N ASP A 70 -26.26 -9.32 14.23
CA ASP A 70 -27.59 -9.91 14.38
C ASP A 70 -28.39 -10.03 13.07
N ASP A 71 -27.82 -9.52 11.94
CA ASP A 71 -28.48 -9.57 10.63
C ASP A 71 -28.41 -10.95 9.97
N ALA A 72 -27.37 -11.73 10.26
CA ALA A 72 -27.17 -13.04 9.64
C ALA A 72 -26.36 -13.98 10.56
N GLU A 73 -26.52 -15.29 10.34
CA GLU A 73 -25.73 -16.33 10.99
C GLU A 73 -25.07 -17.22 9.93
N TYR A 74 -23.81 -17.57 10.15
CA TYR A 74 -23.10 -18.50 9.29
C TYR A 74 -23.41 -19.94 9.70
N ALA A 75 -23.98 -20.71 8.80
CA ALA A 75 -24.47 -22.06 9.07
C ALA A 75 -23.39 -23.10 9.41
N TYR A 76 -22.12 -22.80 9.12
CA TYR A 76 -21.01 -23.72 9.40
C TYR A 76 -20.62 -23.64 10.89
N ILE A 77 -20.94 -24.70 11.64
CA ILE A 77 -20.67 -24.80 13.08
C ILE A 77 -19.15 -24.84 13.32
N GLY A 78 -18.65 -23.98 14.19
CA GLY A 78 -17.23 -23.88 14.52
C GLY A 78 -16.44 -22.93 13.64
N ALA A 79 -17.09 -22.20 12.73
CA ALA A 79 -16.44 -21.10 12.00
C ALA A 79 -16.07 -19.95 12.95
N ALA A 80 -14.93 -19.32 12.73
CA ALA A 80 -14.40 -18.24 13.57
C ALA A 80 -15.36 -17.05 13.69
N VAL A 81 -16.21 -16.79 12.69
CA VAL A 81 -17.22 -15.72 12.75
C VAL A 81 -18.24 -15.92 13.89
N GLN A 82 -18.52 -17.15 14.27
CA GLN A 82 -19.46 -17.44 15.37
C GLN A 82 -18.93 -16.99 16.74
N ASP A 83 -17.64 -16.79 16.90
CA ASP A 83 -17.07 -16.28 18.14
C ASP A 83 -17.55 -14.87 18.47
N PHE A 84 -17.97 -14.08 17.48
CA PHE A 84 -18.63 -12.79 17.73
C PHE A 84 -19.99 -12.96 18.40
N ASN A 85 -20.78 -13.94 17.97
CA ASN A 85 -22.16 -14.16 18.44
C ASN A 85 -22.20 -14.95 19.75
N ASN A 86 -21.26 -15.86 20.00
CA ASN A 86 -21.21 -16.71 21.19
C ASN A 86 -20.37 -16.14 22.33
N GLY A 87 -19.71 -14.98 22.13
CA GLY A 87 -18.94 -14.31 23.17
C GLY A 87 -17.50 -14.82 23.34
N ASN A 88 -16.98 -15.66 22.47
CA ASN A 88 -15.59 -16.12 22.50
C ASN A 88 -14.61 -15.11 21.90
N TRP A 89 -15.10 -14.04 21.28
CA TRP A 89 -14.24 -12.99 20.77
C TRP A 89 -13.62 -12.17 21.91
N SER A 90 -12.33 -11.95 21.85
CA SER A 90 -11.59 -11.20 22.86
C SER A 90 -10.28 -10.63 22.31
N SER A 91 -9.58 -9.80 23.10
CA SER A 91 -8.24 -9.30 22.73
C SER A 91 -7.19 -10.40 22.55
N LEU A 92 -7.43 -11.59 23.11
CA LEU A 92 -6.56 -12.77 22.95
C LEU A 92 -7.04 -13.71 21.84
N ASN A 93 -8.28 -13.58 21.41
CA ASN A 93 -8.90 -14.36 20.34
C ASN A 93 -9.53 -13.39 19.32
N THR A 94 -8.68 -12.81 18.48
CA THR A 94 -9.08 -11.80 17.48
C THR A 94 -9.25 -12.42 16.11
N HIS A 95 -10.37 -12.16 15.44
CA HIS A 95 -10.68 -12.70 14.11
C HIS A 95 -10.64 -11.64 12.99
N ASP A 96 -10.77 -10.37 13.30
CA ASP A 96 -10.77 -9.26 12.35
C ASP A 96 -9.61 -8.31 12.63
N ASN A 97 -8.38 -8.79 12.49
CA ASN A 97 -7.22 -7.93 12.63
C ASN A 97 -6.88 -7.23 11.31
N ALA A 98 -6.41 -5.98 11.40
CA ALA A 98 -6.07 -5.14 10.25
C ALA A 98 -4.59 -4.72 10.22
N TRP A 99 -3.72 -5.35 11.02
CA TRP A 99 -2.30 -4.95 11.11
C TRP A 99 -1.58 -5.03 9.76
N GLY A 100 -2.00 -5.94 8.87
CA GLY A 100 -1.47 -6.05 7.52
C GLY A 100 -1.63 -4.77 6.67
N LEU A 101 -2.54 -3.86 7.04
CA LEU A 101 -2.73 -2.58 6.34
C LEU A 101 -1.54 -1.62 6.49
N TYR A 102 -0.66 -1.83 7.47
CA TYR A 102 0.61 -1.09 7.51
C TYR A 102 1.51 -1.38 6.31
N ASN A 103 1.41 -2.56 5.69
CA ASN A 103 2.10 -2.84 4.43
C ASN A 103 1.53 -2.00 3.30
N ALA A 104 0.21 -1.80 3.25
CA ALA A 104 -0.45 -0.92 2.29
C ALA A 104 -0.01 0.55 2.46
N ILE A 105 0.04 1.02 3.72
CA ILE A 105 0.52 2.37 4.05
C ILE A 105 1.98 2.55 3.63
N ARG A 106 2.84 1.56 3.91
CA ARG A 106 4.24 1.58 3.47
C ARG A 106 4.35 1.61 1.94
N ALA A 107 3.55 0.81 1.23
CA ALA A 107 3.51 0.80 -0.23
C ALA A 107 3.06 2.16 -0.78
N ALA A 108 2.02 2.77 -0.18
CA ALA A 108 1.55 4.10 -0.56
C ALA A 108 2.60 5.18 -0.31
N ASN A 109 3.26 5.17 0.85
CA ASN A 109 4.34 6.10 1.15
C ASN A 109 5.51 5.98 0.16
N GLY A 110 5.93 4.75 -0.16
CA GLY A 110 6.98 4.51 -1.14
C GLY A 110 6.58 4.99 -2.53
N PHE A 111 5.37 4.67 -2.96
CA PHE A 111 4.84 5.11 -4.25
C PHE A 111 4.80 6.64 -4.37
N LEU A 112 4.34 7.34 -3.31
CA LEU A 112 4.24 8.81 -3.30
C LEU A 112 5.60 9.50 -3.46
N VAL A 113 6.67 8.92 -2.92
CA VAL A 113 8.04 9.44 -3.10
C VAL A 113 8.52 9.23 -4.54
N GLU A 114 8.31 8.05 -5.09
CA GLU A 114 8.83 7.70 -6.42
C GLU A 114 8.06 8.40 -7.54
N ILE A 115 6.73 8.57 -7.41
CA ILE A 115 5.88 9.15 -8.44
C ILE A 115 6.19 10.63 -8.71
N GLU A 116 6.76 11.36 -7.74
CA GLU A 116 7.16 12.76 -7.91
C GLU A 116 8.30 12.93 -8.93
N ASN A 117 9.12 11.89 -9.12
CA ASN A 117 10.29 11.92 -9.99
C ASN A 117 10.07 11.20 -11.33
N VAL A 118 8.86 10.72 -11.60
CA VAL A 118 8.55 10.00 -12.83
C VAL A 118 8.51 10.94 -14.03
N ASP A 119 9.29 10.62 -15.07
CA ASP A 119 9.28 11.30 -16.34
C ASP A 119 9.13 10.29 -17.49
N PHE A 120 8.10 10.45 -18.29
CA PHE A 120 7.83 9.66 -19.48
C PHE A 120 8.08 10.43 -20.79
N SER A 121 8.80 11.54 -20.76
CA SER A 121 9.06 12.38 -21.95
C SER A 121 9.74 11.63 -23.09
N ASP A 122 10.55 10.62 -22.80
CA ASP A 122 11.17 9.73 -23.78
C ASP A 122 10.13 9.00 -24.66
N TYR A 123 8.91 8.83 -24.14
CA TYR A 123 7.82 8.14 -24.82
C TYR A 123 6.80 9.09 -25.49
N GLN A 124 7.10 10.39 -25.62
CA GLN A 124 6.19 11.42 -26.14
C GLN A 124 5.62 11.11 -27.54
N TYR A 125 6.33 10.32 -28.34
CA TYR A 125 5.90 9.89 -29.68
C TYR A 125 5.10 8.57 -29.67
N ASN A 126 4.89 7.96 -28.50
CA ASN A 126 4.05 6.79 -28.39
C ASN A 126 2.58 7.17 -28.53
N GLY A 127 1.80 6.42 -29.31
CA GLY A 127 0.37 6.69 -29.53
C GLY A 127 -0.48 6.72 -28.27
N SER A 128 -0.05 6.05 -27.20
CA SER A 128 -0.72 6.01 -25.90
C SER A 128 -0.24 7.09 -24.92
N TYR A 129 0.77 7.87 -25.25
CA TYR A 129 1.41 8.84 -24.35
C TYR A 129 0.41 9.81 -23.74
N LYS A 130 -0.47 10.40 -24.57
CA LYS A 130 -1.51 11.32 -24.07
C LYS A 130 -2.42 10.67 -23.05
N GLN A 131 -2.83 9.43 -23.31
CA GLN A 131 -3.67 8.66 -22.39
C GLN A 131 -2.94 8.35 -21.08
N TRP A 132 -1.66 8.06 -21.14
CA TRP A 132 -0.83 7.83 -19.95
C TRP A 132 -0.74 9.08 -19.08
N MET A 133 -0.48 10.23 -19.68
CA MET A 133 -0.40 11.50 -18.96
C MET A 133 -1.75 11.92 -18.35
N ASP A 134 -2.84 11.66 -19.05
CA ASP A 134 -4.19 11.88 -18.54
C ASP A 134 -4.53 11.01 -17.33
N GLN A 135 -3.92 9.83 -17.21
CA GLN A 135 -4.03 8.94 -16.06
C GLN A 135 -3.09 9.32 -14.92
N LEU A 136 -1.83 9.57 -15.26
CA LEU A 136 -0.74 9.80 -14.30
C LEU A 136 -1.06 10.91 -13.30
N LYS A 137 -1.74 11.96 -13.74
CA LYS A 137 -2.12 13.11 -12.90
C LYS A 137 -3.00 12.74 -11.70
N TYR A 138 -3.73 11.60 -11.77
CA TYR A 138 -4.60 11.13 -10.69
C TYR A 138 -3.87 10.22 -9.70
N PHE A 139 -2.78 9.57 -10.11
CA PHE A 139 -2.10 8.54 -9.32
C PHE A 139 -1.67 9.00 -7.92
N PRO A 140 -1.07 10.19 -7.73
CA PRO A 140 -0.72 10.67 -6.40
C PRO A 140 -1.94 10.84 -5.49
N TYR A 141 -3.03 11.38 -6.03
CA TYR A 141 -4.25 11.61 -5.26
C TYR A 141 -4.96 10.31 -4.89
N GLU A 142 -4.98 9.33 -5.79
CA GLU A 142 -5.49 8.00 -5.50
C GLU A 142 -4.68 7.33 -4.37
N ALA A 143 -3.36 7.36 -4.45
CA ALA A 143 -2.49 6.79 -3.43
C ALA A 143 -2.68 7.48 -2.06
N ARG A 144 -2.85 8.80 -2.03
CA ARG A 144 -3.13 9.56 -0.80
C ARG A 144 -4.45 9.18 -0.17
N VAL A 145 -5.52 9.11 -0.95
CA VAL A 145 -6.85 8.71 -0.46
C VAL A 145 -6.86 7.26 0.00
N LEU A 146 -6.20 6.34 -0.72
CA LEU A 146 -6.05 4.95 -0.28
C LEU A 146 -5.29 4.86 1.05
N ARG A 147 -4.21 5.62 1.22
CA ARG A 147 -3.47 5.69 2.48
C ARG A 147 -4.36 6.21 3.62
N ALA A 148 -5.13 7.26 3.39
CA ALA A 148 -6.10 7.78 4.35
C ALA A 148 -7.17 6.72 4.70
N PHE A 149 -7.66 5.97 3.71
CA PHE A 149 -8.58 4.87 3.93
C PHE A 149 -7.99 3.77 4.81
N TYR A 150 -6.72 3.39 4.61
CA TYR A 150 -6.07 2.38 5.45
C TYR A 150 -5.85 2.86 6.89
N PHE A 151 -5.53 4.15 7.09
CA PHE A 151 -5.52 4.73 8.43
C PHE A 151 -6.90 4.71 9.08
N PHE A 152 -7.95 5.01 8.33
CA PHE A 152 -9.33 4.91 8.83
C PHE A 152 -9.67 3.48 9.26
N GLU A 153 -9.33 2.48 8.44
CA GLU A 153 -9.56 1.06 8.77
C GLU A 153 -8.83 0.61 10.04
N LEU A 154 -7.61 1.13 10.27
CA LEU A 154 -6.86 0.89 11.51
C LEU A 154 -7.47 1.65 12.70
N ALA A 155 -7.73 2.96 12.54
CA ALA A 155 -8.23 3.80 13.62
C ALA A 155 -9.59 3.34 14.15
N ARG A 156 -10.53 2.97 13.27
CA ARG A 156 -11.84 2.47 13.69
C ARG A 156 -11.80 1.15 14.48
N ARG A 157 -10.71 0.38 14.37
CA ARG A 157 -10.51 -0.88 15.11
C ARG A 157 -9.71 -0.72 16.39
N TYR A 158 -8.71 0.16 16.37
CA TYR A 158 -7.69 0.21 17.41
C TYR A 158 -7.64 1.54 18.17
N GLY A 159 -8.42 2.55 17.75
CA GLY A 159 -8.36 3.89 18.33
C GLY A 159 -7.05 4.60 17.97
N ASP A 160 -6.22 4.87 18.97
CA ASP A 160 -4.89 5.46 18.76
C ASP A 160 -3.97 4.50 18.00
N ILE A 161 -3.42 4.95 16.89
CA ILE A 161 -2.56 4.15 16.00
C ILE A 161 -1.24 4.86 15.68
N ALA A 162 -0.22 4.11 15.29
CA ALA A 162 0.94 4.69 14.64
C ALA A 162 0.55 5.22 13.25
N MET A 163 0.96 6.44 12.91
CA MET A 163 0.63 7.09 11.64
C MET A 163 1.91 7.50 10.87
N PRO A 164 2.66 6.53 10.31
CA PRO A 164 3.84 6.83 9.51
C PRO A 164 3.43 7.42 8.17
N LEU A 165 3.94 8.61 7.85
CA LEU A 165 3.71 9.29 6.57
C LEU A 165 4.89 9.13 5.60
N THR A 166 5.93 8.44 6.04
CA THR A 166 7.14 8.13 5.26
C THR A 166 7.43 6.63 5.30
N VAL A 167 8.35 6.18 4.45
CA VAL A 167 8.87 4.82 4.53
C VAL A 167 9.86 4.75 5.68
N LEU A 168 9.47 4.10 6.77
CA LEU A 168 10.32 3.95 7.96
C LEU A 168 11.41 2.91 7.74
N GLY A 169 12.62 3.21 8.23
CA GLY A 169 13.68 2.24 8.44
C GLY A 169 13.36 1.33 9.64
N MET A 170 14.21 0.30 9.85
CA MET A 170 13.99 -0.67 10.92
C MET A 170 14.03 -0.03 12.31
N ASP A 171 14.99 0.86 12.56
CA ASP A 171 15.15 1.53 13.85
C ASP A 171 14.03 2.53 14.13
N GLU A 172 13.60 3.27 13.09
CA GLU A 172 12.49 4.21 13.17
C GLU A 172 11.16 3.51 13.46
N ALA A 173 10.92 2.35 12.83
CA ALA A 173 9.71 1.56 13.04
C ALA A 173 9.55 1.11 14.50
N ASN A 174 10.67 0.84 15.21
CA ASN A 174 10.65 0.44 16.61
C ASN A 174 10.42 1.60 17.58
N THR A 175 10.55 2.85 17.13
CA THR A 175 10.43 4.07 17.96
C THR A 175 9.17 4.87 17.67
N VAL A 176 8.40 4.50 16.66
CA VAL A 176 7.15 5.20 16.30
C VAL A 176 6.16 5.16 17.46
N THR A 177 5.66 6.33 17.84
CA THR A 177 4.61 6.47 18.87
C THR A 177 3.23 6.47 18.23
N LYS A 178 2.21 6.20 19.05
CA LYS A 178 0.81 6.30 18.61
C LYS A 178 0.40 7.75 18.47
N THR A 179 -0.34 8.04 17.42
CA THR A 179 -1.09 9.28 17.18
C THR A 179 -2.48 9.12 17.77
N LYS A 180 -3.02 10.15 18.39
CA LYS A 180 -4.37 10.12 18.98
C LYS A 180 -5.42 9.95 17.88
N PHE A 181 -6.51 9.29 18.22
CA PHE A 181 -7.60 9.03 17.30
C PHE A 181 -8.11 10.30 16.62
N ASP A 182 -8.35 11.38 17.38
CA ASP A 182 -8.86 12.64 16.83
C ASP A 182 -7.88 13.25 15.80
N ASP A 183 -6.57 13.20 16.06
CA ASP A 183 -5.54 13.70 15.14
C ASP A 183 -5.47 12.84 13.86
N VAL A 184 -5.71 11.52 13.98
CA VAL A 184 -5.80 10.63 12.81
C VAL A 184 -7.02 10.97 11.96
N ILE A 185 -8.18 11.20 12.58
CA ILE A 185 -9.41 11.59 11.87
C ILE A 185 -9.25 12.95 11.20
N GLU A 186 -8.64 13.92 11.88
CA GLU A 186 -8.33 15.22 11.29
C GLU A 186 -7.43 15.07 10.05
N PHE A 187 -6.37 14.27 10.15
CA PHE A 187 -5.52 13.97 8.99
C PHE A 187 -6.32 13.37 7.82
N ILE A 188 -7.16 12.36 8.08
CA ILE A 188 -7.96 11.68 7.06
C ILE A 188 -8.90 12.67 6.36
N THR A 189 -9.60 13.52 7.13
CA THR A 189 -10.53 14.49 6.57
C THR A 189 -9.83 15.54 5.73
N ASN A 190 -8.66 16.03 6.18
CA ASN A 190 -7.83 16.97 5.45
C ASN A 190 -7.28 16.38 4.15
N GLU A 191 -6.83 15.11 4.15
CA GLU A 191 -6.41 14.40 2.92
C GLU A 191 -7.56 14.25 1.93
N CYS A 192 -8.76 13.92 2.41
CA CYS A 192 -9.94 13.84 1.56
C CYS A 192 -10.31 15.20 0.92
N ASP A 193 -10.27 16.29 1.69
CA ASP A 193 -10.53 17.63 1.19
C ASP A 193 -9.51 18.08 0.15
N ALA A 194 -8.25 17.79 0.38
CA ALA A 194 -7.18 18.13 -0.55
C ALA A 194 -7.22 17.32 -1.85
N CYS A 195 -7.62 16.05 -1.79
CA CYS A 195 -7.59 15.15 -2.94
C CYS A 195 -8.89 15.15 -3.76
N ALA A 196 -10.05 15.37 -3.12
CA ALA A 196 -11.34 15.27 -3.79
C ALA A 196 -11.50 16.20 -5.02
N PRO A 197 -11.02 17.46 -5.02
CA PRO A 197 -11.11 18.34 -6.19
C PRO A 197 -10.26 17.84 -7.38
N GLU A 198 -9.18 17.12 -7.11
CA GLU A 198 -8.21 16.64 -8.10
C GLU A 198 -8.60 15.28 -8.70
N LEU A 199 -9.56 14.59 -8.09
CA LEU A 199 -10.03 13.29 -8.55
C LEU A 199 -11.22 13.43 -9.49
N PRO A 200 -11.36 12.55 -10.50
CA PRO A 200 -12.49 12.57 -11.41
C PRO A 200 -13.78 12.13 -10.70
N GLU A 201 -14.92 12.59 -11.19
CA GLU A 201 -16.22 12.09 -10.73
C GLU A 201 -16.46 10.64 -11.17
N THR A 202 -15.95 10.27 -12.34
CA THR A 202 -16.03 8.92 -12.90
C THR A 202 -14.88 8.66 -13.87
N TYR A 203 -14.41 7.44 -13.93
CA TYR A 203 -13.44 6.99 -14.93
C TYR A 203 -14.09 6.45 -16.21
N HIS A 204 -15.41 6.36 -16.26
CA HIS A 204 -16.11 5.78 -17.41
C HIS A 204 -15.82 6.53 -18.72
N ASN A 205 -15.76 7.84 -18.68
CA ASN A 205 -15.55 8.68 -19.86
C ASN A 205 -14.10 9.18 -20.03
N VAL A 206 -13.25 8.98 -19.01
CA VAL A 206 -11.91 9.60 -18.98
C VAL A 206 -10.85 8.62 -19.47
N LEU A 207 -10.96 7.33 -19.14
CA LEU A 207 -9.85 6.39 -19.27
C LEU A 207 -10.27 5.01 -19.78
N GLY A 208 -11.22 4.96 -20.71
CA GLY A 208 -11.59 3.69 -21.33
C GLY A 208 -12.26 2.70 -20.36
N SER A 209 -13.09 3.19 -19.44
CA SER A 209 -13.90 2.39 -18.51
C SER A 209 -13.11 1.66 -17.41
N GLU A 210 -12.04 2.20 -16.88
CA GLU A 210 -11.38 1.67 -15.68
C GLU A 210 -12.27 1.90 -14.45
N THR A 211 -13.24 1.03 -14.26
CA THR A 211 -14.11 1.05 -13.08
C THR A 211 -13.37 0.53 -11.84
N GLY A 212 -13.81 0.97 -10.66
CA GLY A 212 -13.24 0.52 -9.39
C GLY A 212 -12.07 1.36 -8.86
N ARG A 213 -11.61 2.38 -9.59
CA ARG A 213 -10.60 3.31 -9.09
C ARG A 213 -11.20 4.35 -8.14
N VAL A 214 -10.37 4.92 -7.27
CA VAL A 214 -10.76 5.99 -6.34
C VAL A 214 -11.23 7.22 -7.11
N THR A 215 -12.45 7.67 -6.81
CA THR A 215 -13.07 8.84 -7.40
C THR A 215 -13.27 9.95 -6.36
N LYS A 216 -13.65 11.13 -6.80
CA LYS A 216 -14.11 12.21 -5.92
C LYS A 216 -15.19 11.73 -4.95
N GLY A 217 -16.16 10.95 -5.44
CA GLY A 217 -17.22 10.36 -4.61
C GLY A 217 -16.68 9.43 -3.51
N PHE A 218 -15.64 8.64 -3.81
CA PHE A 218 -15.00 7.79 -2.81
C PHE A 218 -14.35 8.63 -1.68
N ALA A 219 -13.59 9.67 -2.05
CA ALA A 219 -12.95 10.56 -1.06
C ALA A 219 -13.98 11.26 -0.17
N MET A 220 -15.07 11.76 -0.76
CA MET A 220 -16.18 12.40 -0.01
C MET A 220 -16.90 11.41 0.91
N ALA A 221 -17.11 10.17 0.47
CA ALA A 221 -17.72 9.12 1.29
C ALA A 221 -16.81 8.72 2.46
N LEU A 222 -15.50 8.59 2.21
CA LEU A 222 -14.53 8.34 3.27
C LEU A 222 -14.56 9.45 4.33
N LYS A 223 -14.52 10.72 3.90
CA LYS A 223 -14.63 11.88 4.80
C LYS A 223 -15.91 11.86 5.64
N SER A 224 -17.04 11.51 5.01
CA SER A 224 -18.34 11.46 5.71
C SER A 224 -18.43 10.34 6.73
N LYS A 225 -17.61 9.29 6.57
CA LYS A 225 -17.58 8.12 7.44
C LYS A 225 -16.57 8.25 8.59
N ALA A 226 -15.54 9.04 8.39
CA ALA A 226 -14.53 9.36 9.40
C ALA A 226 -15.03 10.41 10.39
#